data_e6d225ade8b3650c53b4d985c70b7a43
#
_entry.id   e6d225ade8b3650c53b4d985c70b7a43
#
_cell.length_a   1.000
_cell.length_b   1.000
_cell.length_c   1.000
_cell.angle_alpha   90.00
_cell.angle_beta   90.00
_cell.angle_gamma   90.00
#
_symmetry.space_group_name_H-M   'P 1'
#
loop_
_entity.id
_entity.type
_entity.pdbx_description
1 polymer ?
#
loop_
_entity_poly.entity_id
_entity_poly.type
_entity_poly.pdbx_seq_one_letter_code
_entity_poly.pdbx_strand_id
1 'polypeptide(L)'
;MQRYGIDTEKLSAHFAALDWKSILQSISSEMNTVISSVANVAGSTVSAIADVAISLVITFYVLIGWRELSSQSKRALYAYCKESVADRICHISKLAHDTYAKFLSGQCVEVMILGTLIFLSLSVAGIPYAGLTAVLTAAFAFVPYIGAFLSCAFGILFTLLAAPNKALLCFIVYQATQFVENQFIYPHVVGNSVGLSPFWTLLAVLLGGKLFGVLGMIFFIPLMALVSQLLHESIERRLHTRKPELSNVQSNSDENTDISQ
;
A
#
# COMPACT_ATOMS: atom_id res chain seq x y z
N MET A 1 -33.24 -19.05 34.33
CA MET A 1 -32.16 -18.23 33.78
C MET A 1 -32.74 -16.98 33.09
N GLN A 2 -33.22 -16.03 33.90
CA GLN A 2 -33.78 -14.74 33.48
C GLN A 2 -32.95 -13.65 34.15
N ARG A 3 -31.82 -13.25 33.58
CA ARG A 3 -31.01 -12.18 34.19
C ARG A 3 -30.31 -11.23 33.22
N TYR A 4 -30.60 -11.32 31.93
CA TYR A 4 -30.23 -10.27 30.97
C TYR A 4 -31.42 -10.13 29.99
N GLY A 5 -32.13 -9.00 30.07
CA GLY A 5 -33.36 -8.72 29.31
C GLY A 5 -33.13 -8.57 27.81
N ILE A 6 -32.57 -9.60 27.19
CA ILE A 6 -32.50 -9.72 25.75
C ILE A 6 -33.77 -10.46 25.31
N ASP A 7 -34.66 -9.71 24.71
CA ASP A 7 -35.94 -10.17 24.19
C ASP A 7 -35.65 -11.06 22.94
N THR A 8 -35.48 -12.37 23.22
CA THR A 8 -35.15 -13.37 22.19
C THR A 8 -36.25 -13.49 21.13
N GLU A 9 -37.50 -13.15 21.46
CA GLU A 9 -38.62 -13.11 20.52
C GLU A 9 -38.49 -11.95 19.53
N LYS A 10 -38.05 -10.78 19.94
CA LYS A 10 -37.78 -9.65 19.03
C LYS A 10 -36.58 -9.88 18.14
N LEU A 11 -35.58 -10.59 18.68
CA LEU A 11 -34.37 -10.95 17.87
C LEU A 11 -34.75 -11.98 16.82
N SER A 12 -35.51 -13.03 17.18
CA SER A 12 -35.94 -14.05 16.20
C SER A 12 -36.91 -13.50 15.16
N ALA A 13 -37.78 -12.54 15.52
CA ALA A 13 -38.64 -11.84 14.56
C ALA A 13 -37.87 -10.95 13.60
N HIS A 14 -36.80 -10.30 14.07
CA HIS A 14 -35.91 -9.52 13.19
C HIS A 14 -35.11 -10.41 12.23
N PHE A 15 -34.63 -11.57 12.68
CA PHE A 15 -33.94 -12.54 11.82
C PHE A 15 -34.90 -13.24 10.83
N ALA A 16 -36.15 -13.44 11.19
CA ALA A 16 -37.18 -14.00 10.32
C ALA A 16 -37.70 -12.98 9.28
N ALA A 17 -37.60 -11.67 9.59
CA ALA A 17 -37.98 -10.58 8.70
C ALA A 17 -36.86 -10.20 7.71
N LEU A 18 -35.65 -10.70 7.89
CA LEU A 18 -34.59 -10.57 6.87
C LEU A 18 -34.96 -11.43 5.66
N ASP A 19 -35.12 -10.78 4.56
CA ASP A 19 -35.36 -11.46 3.27
C ASP A 19 -34.05 -12.12 2.78
N TRP A 20 -33.80 -13.33 3.33
CA TRP A 20 -32.64 -14.15 2.98
C TRP A 20 -32.57 -14.45 1.48
N LYS A 21 -33.71 -14.40 0.79
CA LYS A 21 -33.78 -14.63 -0.65
C LYS A 21 -33.15 -13.46 -1.41
N SER A 22 -33.39 -12.23 -1.01
CA SER A 22 -32.80 -11.06 -1.64
C SER A 22 -31.29 -10.97 -1.34
N ILE A 23 -30.89 -11.31 -0.10
CA ILE A 23 -29.46 -11.34 0.29
C ILE A 23 -28.73 -12.44 -0.49
N LEU A 24 -29.31 -13.64 -0.60
CA LEU A 24 -28.71 -14.73 -1.38
C LEU A 24 -28.67 -14.43 -2.88
N GLN A 25 -29.68 -13.75 -3.43
CA GLN A 25 -29.66 -13.30 -4.82
C GLN A 25 -28.59 -12.22 -5.06
N SER A 26 -28.46 -11.26 -4.16
CA SER A 26 -27.40 -10.25 -4.24
C SER A 26 -26.01 -10.88 -4.17
N ILE A 27 -25.78 -11.79 -3.21
CA ILE A 27 -24.52 -12.53 -3.09
C ILE A 27 -24.26 -13.38 -4.35
N SER A 28 -25.28 -14.04 -4.91
CA SER A 28 -25.09 -14.86 -6.12
C SER A 28 -24.83 -14.02 -7.37
N SER A 29 -25.44 -12.84 -7.50
CA SER A 29 -25.16 -11.91 -8.60
C SER A 29 -23.76 -11.31 -8.51
N GLU A 30 -23.33 -10.93 -7.31
CA GLU A 30 -21.96 -10.44 -7.06
C GLU A 30 -20.93 -11.56 -7.30
N MET A 31 -21.20 -12.78 -6.84
CA MET A 31 -20.34 -13.94 -7.13
C MET A 31 -20.25 -14.24 -8.62
N ASN A 32 -21.35 -14.17 -9.37
CA ASN A 32 -21.32 -14.33 -10.82
C ASN A 32 -20.49 -13.24 -11.51
N THR A 33 -20.55 -12.02 -11.02
CA THR A 33 -19.69 -10.92 -11.49
C THR A 33 -18.22 -11.18 -11.19
N VAL A 34 -17.89 -11.68 -10.01
CA VAL A 34 -16.53 -12.08 -9.64
C VAL A 34 -16.07 -13.26 -10.48
N ILE A 35 -16.89 -14.29 -10.66
CA ILE A 35 -16.57 -15.47 -11.48
C ILE A 35 -16.36 -15.07 -12.95
N SER A 36 -17.23 -14.22 -13.49
CA SER A 36 -17.07 -13.73 -14.87
C SER A 36 -15.83 -12.84 -15.02
N SER A 37 -15.49 -12.04 -14.00
CA SER A 37 -14.25 -11.27 -13.97
C SER A 37 -13.02 -12.17 -13.92
N VAL A 38 -13.05 -13.22 -13.11
CA VAL A 38 -11.98 -14.23 -13.04
C VAL A 38 -11.89 -15.03 -14.36
N ALA A 39 -13.02 -15.39 -14.96
CA ALA A 39 -13.05 -16.08 -16.25
C ALA A 39 -12.53 -15.19 -17.41
N ASN A 40 -12.85 -13.90 -17.38
CA ASN A 40 -12.32 -12.93 -18.34
C ASN A 40 -10.81 -12.71 -18.14
N VAL A 41 -10.32 -12.71 -16.89
CA VAL A 41 -8.88 -12.71 -16.59
C VAL A 41 -8.22 -13.99 -17.10
N ALA A 42 -8.85 -15.15 -16.96
CA ALA A 42 -8.33 -16.41 -17.49
C ALA A 42 -8.32 -16.45 -19.04
N GLY A 43 -9.30 -15.83 -19.70
CA GLY A 43 -9.35 -15.72 -21.17
C GLY A 43 -8.31 -14.75 -21.75
N SER A 44 -7.90 -13.73 -20.99
CA SER A 44 -6.82 -12.79 -21.34
C SER A 44 -5.42 -13.28 -20.94
N THR A 45 -5.30 -14.48 -20.39
CA THR A 45 -4.05 -14.97 -19.76
C THR A 45 -2.91 -15.12 -20.78
N VAL A 46 -3.20 -15.47 -22.02
CA VAL A 46 -2.15 -15.64 -23.05
C VAL A 46 -1.56 -14.28 -23.44
N SER A 47 -2.40 -13.27 -23.65
CA SER A 47 -1.91 -11.90 -23.93
C SER A 47 -1.20 -11.31 -22.73
N ALA A 48 -1.73 -11.50 -21.52
CA ALA A 48 -1.09 -11.04 -20.28
C ALA A 48 0.28 -11.68 -20.04
N ILE A 49 0.44 -12.98 -20.33
CA ILE A 49 1.75 -13.66 -20.24
C ILE A 49 2.72 -13.07 -21.26
N ALA A 50 2.28 -12.85 -22.49
CA ALA A 50 3.12 -12.23 -23.53
C ALA A 50 3.54 -10.80 -23.13
N ASP A 51 2.61 -10.00 -22.61
CA ASP A 51 2.88 -8.64 -22.16
C ASP A 51 3.87 -8.61 -20.98
N VAL A 52 3.72 -9.53 -20.02
CA VAL A 52 4.67 -9.69 -18.91
C VAL A 52 6.04 -10.13 -19.42
N ALA A 53 6.11 -11.10 -20.34
CA ALA A 53 7.36 -11.55 -20.91
C ALA A 53 8.09 -10.42 -21.66
N ILE A 54 7.39 -9.69 -22.52
CA ILE A 54 7.95 -8.53 -23.24
C ILE A 54 8.40 -7.45 -22.25
N SER A 55 7.59 -7.15 -21.24
CA SER A 55 7.95 -6.17 -20.20
C SER A 55 9.19 -6.57 -19.42
N LEU A 56 9.35 -7.85 -19.10
CA LEU A 56 10.56 -8.37 -18.47
C LEU A 56 11.78 -8.21 -19.37
N VAL A 57 11.68 -8.57 -20.64
CA VAL A 57 12.78 -8.41 -21.61
C VAL A 57 13.19 -6.94 -21.72
N ILE A 58 12.23 -6.02 -21.88
CA ILE A 58 12.50 -4.57 -21.92
C ILE A 58 13.16 -4.11 -20.63
N THR A 59 12.65 -4.56 -19.47
CA THR A 59 13.20 -4.21 -18.16
C THR A 59 14.66 -4.65 -18.04
N PHE A 60 14.97 -5.89 -18.39
CA PHE A 60 16.35 -6.38 -18.37
C PHE A 60 17.25 -5.61 -19.34
N TYR A 61 16.74 -5.30 -20.53
CA TYR A 61 17.50 -4.53 -21.51
C TYR A 61 17.83 -3.11 -21.01
N VAL A 62 16.85 -2.45 -20.40
CA VAL A 62 17.02 -1.12 -19.80
C VAL A 62 18.00 -1.18 -18.61
N LEU A 63 17.91 -2.21 -17.76
CA LEU A 63 18.80 -2.37 -16.63
C LEU A 63 20.25 -2.59 -17.04
N ILE A 64 20.50 -3.43 -18.06
CA ILE A 64 21.84 -3.67 -18.61
C ILE A 64 22.40 -2.40 -19.25
N GLY A 65 21.57 -1.68 -20.02
CA GLY A 65 21.94 -0.46 -20.72
C GLY A 65 21.80 0.83 -19.89
N TRP A 66 21.47 0.76 -18.61
CA TRP A 66 21.09 1.92 -17.77
C TRP A 66 22.12 3.05 -17.79
N ARG A 67 23.41 2.71 -17.66
CA ARG A 67 24.50 3.71 -17.63
C ARG A 67 24.60 4.47 -18.95
N GLU A 68 24.53 3.75 -20.05
CA GLU A 68 24.62 4.33 -21.40
C GLU A 68 23.39 5.17 -21.70
N LEU A 69 22.19 4.66 -21.45
CA LEU A 69 20.92 5.34 -21.66
C LEU A 69 20.83 6.63 -20.81
N SER A 70 21.25 6.58 -19.55
CA SER A 70 21.30 7.74 -18.67
C SER A 70 22.30 8.80 -19.16
N SER A 71 23.47 8.38 -19.64
CA SER A 71 24.48 9.27 -20.20
C SER A 71 24.00 9.96 -21.47
N GLN A 72 23.41 9.19 -22.39
CA GLN A 72 22.85 9.72 -23.64
C GLN A 72 21.71 10.69 -23.39
N SER A 73 20.79 10.35 -22.45
CA SER A 73 19.66 11.21 -22.06
C SER A 73 20.15 12.55 -21.47
N LYS A 74 21.18 12.51 -20.61
CA LYS A 74 21.79 13.73 -20.07
C LYS A 74 22.44 14.58 -21.17
N ARG A 75 23.22 13.98 -22.07
CA ARG A 75 23.84 14.69 -23.18
C ARG A 75 22.80 15.36 -24.07
N ALA A 76 21.74 14.65 -24.43
CA ALA A 76 20.63 15.21 -25.21
C ALA A 76 19.98 16.38 -24.49
N LEU A 77 19.74 16.26 -23.16
CA LEU A 77 19.13 17.31 -22.36
C LEU A 77 19.94 18.59 -22.34
N TYR A 78 21.28 18.49 -22.14
CA TYR A 78 22.18 19.66 -22.17
C TYR A 78 22.39 20.22 -23.57
N ALA A 79 22.21 19.40 -24.63
CA ALA A 79 22.34 19.87 -26.01
C ALA A 79 21.13 20.69 -26.48
N TYR A 80 19.92 20.35 -26.01
CA TYR A 80 18.68 20.98 -26.49
C TYR A 80 18.04 21.95 -25.53
N CYS A 81 18.36 21.88 -24.21
CA CYS A 81 17.77 22.73 -23.18
C CYS A 81 18.79 23.74 -22.64
N LYS A 82 18.28 24.87 -22.12
CA LYS A 82 19.11 25.80 -21.34
C LYS A 82 19.66 25.08 -20.09
N GLU A 83 20.91 25.39 -19.72
CA GLU A 83 21.65 24.77 -18.63
C GLU A 83 20.83 24.74 -17.31
N SER A 84 20.21 25.86 -16.95
CA SER A 84 19.37 25.95 -15.74
C SER A 84 18.14 25.03 -15.77
N VAL A 85 17.60 24.75 -16.95
CA VAL A 85 16.45 23.82 -17.12
C VAL A 85 16.94 22.38 -17.07
N ALA A 86 18.07 22.10 -17.73
CA ALA A 86 18.70 20.79 -17.72
C ALA A 86 19.09 20.36 -16.31
N ASP A 87 19.69 21.25 -15.52
CA ASP A 87 20.05 21.01 -14.12
C ASP A 87 18.80 20.70 -13.27
N ARG A 88 17.73 21.46 -13.47
CA ARG A 88 16.48 21.25 -12.74
C ARG A 88 15.83 19.90 -13.07
N ILE A 89 15.83 19.50 -14.33
CA ILE A 89 15.31 18.18 -14.75
C ILE A 89 16.19 17.06 -14.18
N CYS A 90 17.51 17.21 -14.21
CA CYS A 90 18.43 16.24 -13.59
C CYS A 90 18.21 16.11 -12.08
N HIS A 91 18.00 17.23 -11.38
CA HIS A 91 17.69 17.23 -9.95
C HIS A 91 16.37 16.49 -9.65
N ILE A 92 15.29 16.82 -10.39
CA ILE A 92 13.98 16.15 -10.23
C ILE A 92 14.11 14.65 -10.52
N SER A 93 14.83 14.27 -11.59
CA SER A 93 15.02 12.85 -11.94
C SER A 93 15.80 12.09 -10.88
N LYS A 94 16.81 12.71 -10.27
CA LYS A 94 17.56 12.11 -9.17
C LYS A 94 16.67 11.96 -7.93
N LEU A 95 15.94 13.01 -7.57
CA LEU A 95 15.01 12.99 -6.44
C LEU A 95 13.92 11.92 -6.62
N ALA A 96 13.36 11.80 -7.84
CA ALA A 96 12.41 10.76 -8.19
C ALA A 96 13.02 9.36 -8.00
N HIS A 97 14.22 9.13 -8.56
CA HIS A 97 14.93 7.87 -8.41
C HIS A 97 15.11 7.49 -6.94
N ASP A 98 15.63 8.42 -6.14
CA ASP A 98 15.90 8.19 -4.72
C ASP A 98 14.61 7.93 -3.93
N THR A 99 13.55 8.69 -4.21
CA THR A 99 12.23 8.52 -3.56
C THR A 99 11.60 7.16 -3.90
N TYR A 100 11.59 6.78 -5.18
CA TYR A 100 11.05 5.49 -5.61
C TYR A 100 11.89 4.31 -5.08
N ALA A 101 13.22 4.42 -5.13
CA ALA A 101 14.12 3.37 -4.64
C ALA A 101 13.95 3.15 -3.12
N LYS A 102 13.89 4.22 -2.34
CA LYS A 102 13.66 4.15 -0.89
C LYS A 102 12.28 3.55 -0.57
N PHE A 103 11.23 4.00 -1.25
CA PHE A 103 9.88 3.47 -1.05
C PHE A 103 9.80 1.99 -1.37
N LEU A 104 10.23 1.59 -2.58
CA LEU A 104 10.12 0.19 -3.01
C LEU A 104 10.98 -0.74 -2.16
N SER A 105 12.20 -0.33 -1.80
CA SER A 105 13.04 -1.15 -0.91
C SER A 105 12.44 -1.26 0.50
N GLY A 106 11.94 -0.17 1.07
CA GLY A 106 11.24 -0.18 2.35
C GLY A 106 10.00 -1.07 2.31
N GLN A 107 9.19 -0.96 1.26
CA GLN A 107 7.99 -1.77 1.07
C GLN A 107 8.30 -3.27 0.93
N CYS A 108 9.37 -3.62 0.21
CA CYS A 108 9.80 -5.03 0.12
C CYS A 108 10.22 -5.60 1.49
N VAL A 109 10.96 -4.82 2.27
CA VAL A 109 11.35 -5.24 3.63
C VAL A 109 10.14 -5.37 4.55
N GLU A 110 9.23 -4.39 4.51
CA GLU A 110 7.99 -4.38 5.29
C GLU A 110 7.13 -5.61 4.99
N VAL A 111 6.88 -5.91 3.73
CA VAL A 111 6.10 -7.08 3.28
C VAL A 111 6.68 -8.40 3.82
N MET A 112 7.99 -8.55 3.81
CA MET A 112 8.67 -9.74 4.34
C MET A 112 8.52 -9.84 5.86
N ILE A 113 8.67 -8.73 6.57
CA ILE A 113 8.52 -8.69 8.04
C ILE A 113 7.08 -8.98 8.42
N LEU A 114 6.11 -8.28 7.81
CA LEU A 114 4.69 -8.45 8.10
C LEU A 114 4.20 -9.86 7.80
N GLY A 115 4.56 -10.41 6.64
CA GLY A 115 4.22 -11.79 6.27
C GLY A 115 4.76 -12.80 7.28
N THR A 116 6.02 -12.64 7.69
CA THR A 116 6.64 -13.51 8.71
C THR A 116 5.96 -13.36 10.07
N LEU A 117 5.65 -12.14 10.48
CA LEU A 117 5.02 -11.85 11.76
C LEU A 117 3.59 -12.45 11.84
N ILE A 118 2.80 -12.29 10.78
CA ILE A 118 1.46 -12.91 10.66
C ILE A 118 1.56 -14.44 10.66
N PHE A 119 2.53 -15.00 9.92
CA PHE A 119 2.75 -16.44 9.93
C PHE A 119 3.03 -16.97 11.34
N LEU A 120 3.97 -16.34 12.04
CA LEU A 120 4.38 -16.78 13.38
C LEU A 120 3.23 -16.61 14.39
N SER A 121 2.57 -15.46 14.42
CA SER A 121 1.49 -15.18 15.38
C SER A 121 0.29 -16.12 15.21
N LEU A 122 -0.16 -16.34 13.96
CA LEU A 122 -1.27 -17.25 13.67
C LEU A 122 -0.88 -18.72 13.91
N SER A 123 0.37 -19.11 13.62
CA SER A 123 0.88 -20.46 13.86
C SER A 123 0.95 -20.77 15.35
N VAL A 124 1.50 -19.85 16.16
CA VAL A 124 1.56 -20.00 17.63
C VAL A 124 0.15 -20.07 18.24
N ALA A 125 -0.81 -19.31 17.69
CA ALA A 125 -2.21 -19.39 18.11
C ALA A 125 -2.93 -20.67 17.63
N GLY A 126 -2.26 -21.52 16.84
CA GLY A 126 -2.81 -22.77 16.29
C GLY A 126 -3.97 -22.53 15.32
N ILE A 127 -3.94 -21.43 14.58
CA ILE A 127 -4.97 -21.06 13.61
C ILE A 127 -4.71 -21.79 12.29
N PRO A 128 -5.72 -22.45 11.70
CA PRO A 128 -5.57 -23.13 10.41
C PRO A 128 -5.26 -22.16 9.31
N TYR A 129 -4.55 -22.63 8.27
CA TYR A 129 -4.14 -21.85 7.10
C TYR A 129 -3.28 -20.60 7.40
N ALA A 130 -2.54 -20.58 8.53
CA ALA A 130 -1.65 -19.49 8.90
C ALA A 130 -0.67 -19.12 7.77
N GLY A 131 -0.09 -20.11 7.11
CA GLY A 131 0.82 -19.87 5.97
C GLY A 131 0.14 -19.22 4.77
N LEU A 132 -1.07 -19.67 4.41
CA LEU A 132 -1.84 -19.08 3.31
C LEU A 132 -2.24 -17.63 3.63
N THR A 133 -2.70 -17.40 4.86
CA THR A 133 -3.06 -16.04 5.32
C THR A 133 -1.83 -15.13 5.30
N ALA A 134 -0.67 -15.60 5.74
CA ALA A 134 0.58 -14.85 5.73
C ALA A 134 1.03 -14.48 4.30
N VAL A 135 0.98 -15.43 3.36
CA VAL A 135 1.32 -15.18 1.96
C VAL A 135 0.37 -14.16 1.34
N LEU A 136 -0.94 -14.27 1.60
CA LEU A 136 -1.91 -13.28 1.13
C LEU A 136 -1.68 -11.91 1.75
N THR A 137 -1.36 -11.88 3.06
CA THR A 137 -1.03 -10.61 3.73
C THR A 137 0.20 -9.98 3.09
N ALA A 138 1.26 -10.73 2.85
CA ALA A 138 2.45 -10.25 2.17
C ALA A 138 2.13 -9.73 0.76
N ALA A 139 1.33 -10.46 -0.01
CA ALA A 139 0.97 -10.06 -1.37
C ALA A 139 0.11 -8.77 -1.40
N PHE A 140 -0.84 -8.64 -0.48
CA PHE A 140 -1.72 -7.47 -0.43
C PHE A 140 -1.10 -6.26 0.28
N ALA A 141 -0.09 -6.46 1.13
CA ALA A 141 0.58 -5.40 1.88
C ALA A 141 1.22 -4.32 1.00
N PHE A 142 1.50 -4.62 -0.28
CA PHE A 142 1.94 -3.59 -1.23
C PHE A 142 0.94 -2.43 -1.40
N VAL A 143 -0.33 -2.63 -1.04
CA VAL A 143 -1.35 -1.57 -1.06
C VAL A 143 -1.72 -1.22 0.38
N PRO A 144 -1.21 -0.10 0.93
CA PRO A 144 -1.47 0.32 2.30
C PRO A 144 -2.97 0.40 2.61
N TYR A 145 -3.36 0.05 3.81
CA TYR A 145 -4.72 0.00 4.33
C TYR A 145 -5.60 -1.08 3.68
N ILE A 146 -5.75 -1.08 2.34
CA ILE A 146 -6.59 -2.04 1.60
C ILE A 146 -6.05 -3.46 1.79
N GLY A 147 -4.73 -3.64 1.73
CA GLY A 147 -4.08 -4.93 1.87
C GLY A 147 -4.37 -5.59 3.23
N ALA A 148 -4.24 -4.83 4.31
CA ALA A 148 -4.51 -5.33 5.66
C ALA A 148 -5.97 -5.76 5.85
N PHE A 149 -6.93 -4.98 5.35
CA PHE A 149 -8.35 -5.34 5.42
C PHE A 149 -8.68 -6.59 4.61
N LEU A 150 -8.19 -6.66 3.39
CA LEU A 150 -8.49 -7.76 2.47
C LEU A 150 -7.90 -9.08 2.98
N SER A 151 -6.63 -9.07 3.40
CA SER A 151 -5.97 -10.26 3.94
C SER A 151 -6.57 -10.70 5.28
N CYS A 152 -6.97 -9.78 6.14
CA CYS A 152 -7.72 -10.09 7.36
C CYS A 152 -9.04 -10.81 7.04
N ALA A 153 -9.81 -10.28 6.09
CA ALA A 153 -11.08 -10.87 5.67
C ALA A 153 -10.88 -12.30 5.13
N PHE A 154 -9.89 -12.52 4.27
CA PHE A 154 -9.55 -13.86 3.78
C PHE A 154 -9.06 -14.79 4.89
N GLY A 155 -8.22 -14.32 5.81
CA GLY A 155 -7.74 -15.10 6.95
C GLY A 155 -8.87 -15.58 7.85
N ILE A 156 -9.83 -14.67 8.14
CA ILE A 156 -11.04 -15.02 8.90
C ILE A 156 -11.90 -16.03 8.12
N LEU A 157 -12.11 -15.80 6.83
CA LEU A 157 -12.92 -16.69 5.97
C LEU A 157 -12.34 -18.11 5.95
N PHE A 158 -11.04 -18.26 5.73
CA PHE A 158 -10.39 -19.58 5.72
C PHE A 158 -10.45 -20.26 7.10
N THR A 159 -10.26 -19.49 8.15
CA THR A 159 -10.39 -20.00 9.52
C THR A 159 -11.82 -20.40 9.84
N LEU A 160 -12.81 -19.62 9.41
CA LEU A 160 -14.23 -19.93 9.59
C LEU A 160 -14.64 -21.23 8.90
N LEU A 161 -14.11 -21.47 7.70
CA LEU A 161 -14.41 -22.70 6.94
C LEU A 161 -13.77 -23.95 7.56
N ALA A 162 -12.60 -23.82 8.19
CA ALA A 162 -11.86 -24.96 8.75
C ALA A 162 -12.14 -25.19 10.22
N ALA A 163 -12.25 -24.13 11.03
CA ALA A 163 -12.43 -24.15 12.46
C ALA A 163 -13.24 -22.93 12.93
N PRO A 164 -14.58 -22.93 12.83
CA PRO A 164 -15.43 -21.79 13.14
C PRO A 164 -15.21 -21.22 14.56
N ASN A 165 -14.91 -22.07 15.52
CA ASN A 165 -14.60 -21.69 16.89
C ASN A 165 -13.32 -20.85 17.06
N LYS A 166 -12.44 -20.86 16.09
CA LYS A 166 -11.17 -20.08 16.08
C LYS A 166 -11.25 -18.80 15.27
N ALA A 167 -12.35 -18.53 14.58
CA ALA A 167 -12.45 -17.35 13.71
C ALA A 167 -12.31 -16.03 14.48
N LEU A 168 -12.91 -15.93 15.66
CA LEU A 168 -12.77 -14.76 16.53
C LEU A 168 -11.32 -14.62 17.04
N LEU A 169 -10.68 -15.74 17.40
CA LEU A 169 -9.28 -15.74 17.83
C LEU A 169 -8.36 -15.29 16.68
N CYS A 170 -8.63 -15.76 15.46
CA CYS A 170 -7.92 -15.31 14.25
C CYS A 170 -8.00 -13.79 14.09
N PHE A 171 -9.20 -13.22 14.19
CA PHE A 171 -9.38 -11.77 14.11
C PHE A 171 -8.60 -11.03 15.19
N ILE A 172 -8.68 -11.46 16.45
CA ILE A 172 -8.00 -10.80 17.57
C ILE A 172 -6.48 -10.87 17.39
N VAL A 173 -5.92 -12.04 17.06
CA VAL A 173 -4.48 -12.23 16.86
C VAL A 173 -3.99 -11.41 15.66
N TYR A 174 -4.76 -11.43 14.56
CA TYR A 174 -4.43 -10.64 13.37
C TYR A 174 -4.38 -9.14 13.68
N GLN A 175 -5.41 -8.61 14.37
CA GLN A 175 -5.47 -7.19 14.74
C GLN A 175 -4.38 -6.79 15.74
N ALA A 176 -4.07 -7.66 16.71
CA ALA A 176 -2.96 -7.43 17.64
C ALA A 176 -1.61 -7.37 16.91
N THR A 177 -1.38 -8.29 15.98
CA THR A 177 -0.17 -8.29 15.13
C THR A 177 -0.08 -7.05 14.28
N GLN A 178 -1.18 -6.66 13.64
CA GLN A 178 -1.27 -5.46 12.83
C GLN A 178 -1.05 -4.18 13.66
N PHE A 179 -1.54 -4.16 14.91
CA PHE A 179 -1.29 -3.05 15.81
C PHE A 179 0.20 -2.92 16.16
N VAL A 180 0.86 -4.03 16.49
CA VAL A 180 2.32 -4.04 16.76
C VAL A 180 3.11 -3.59 15.53
N GLU A 181 2.72 -4.05 14.35
CA GLU A 181 3.35 -3.67 13.09
C GLU A 181 3.22 -2.16 12.85
N ASN A 182 2.01 -1.61 12.89
CA ASN A 182 1.74 -0.19 12.61
C ASN A 182 2.40 0.76 13.62
N GLN A 183 2.54 0.35 14.90
CA GLN A 183 3.10 1.22 15.94
C GLN A 183 4.62 1.14 16.04
N PHE A 184 5.20 -0.02 15.78
CA PHE A 184 6.62 -0.24 16.05
C PHE A 184 7.43 -0.52 14.78
N ILE A 185 6.92 -1.29 13.84
CA ILE A 185 7.69 -1.76 12.69
C ILE A 185 7.59 -0.79 11.52
N TYR A 186 6.36 -0.45 11.14
CA TYR A 186 6.11 0.45 10.01
C TYR A 186 6.84 1.79 10.10
N PRO A 187 6.85 2.51 11.24
CA PRO A 187 7.57 3.78 11.36
C PRO A 187 9.07 3.65 11.15
N HIS A 188 9.65 2.52 11.57
CA HIS A 188 11.09 2.30 11.46
C HIS A 188 11.53 1.81 10.08
N VAL A 189 10.68 1.07 9.37
CA VAL A 189 11.02 0.47 8.08
C VAL A 189 10.62 1.36 6.91
N VAL A 190 9.42 1.89 6.93
CA VAL A 190 8.83 2.65 5.81
C VAL A 190 8.62 4.12 6.17
N GLY A 191 8.24 4.41 7.40
CA GLY A 191 7.73 5.73 7.82
C GLY A 191 8.66 6.90 7.54
N ASN A 192 9.97 6.72 7.68
CA ASN A 192 10.97 7.75 7.38
C ASN A 192 11.37 7.82 5.90
N SER A 193 10.93 6.84 5.09
CA SER A 193 11.37 6.72 3.69
C SER A 193 10.61 7.64 2.75
N VAL A 194 9.38 8.02 3.08
CA VAL A 194 8.47 8.73 2.16
C VAL A 194 8.03 10.10 2.70
N GLY A 195 8.05 10.31 4.03
CA GLY A 195 7.71 11.59 4.67
C GLY A 195 6.29 12.11 4.37
N LEU A 196 5.38 11.24 3.91
CA LEU A 196 4.00 11.61 3.60
C LEU A 196 3.09 11.47 4.81
N SER A 197 2.24 12.46 5.04
CA SER A 197 1.16 12.30 6.01
C SER A 197 0.13 11.26 5.52
N PRO A 198 -0.59 10.58 6.44
CA PRO A 198 -1.60 9.56 6.09
C PRO A 198 -2.65 10.05 5.10
N PHE A 199 -3.02 11.31 5.16
CA PHE A 199 -3.96 11.93 4.22
C PHE A 199 -3.46 11.89 2.77
N TRP A 200 -2.19 12.28 2.53
CA TRP A 200 -1.60 12.26 1.19
C TRP A 200 -1.40 10.86 0.66
N THR A 201 -1.09 9.91 1.54
CA THR A 201 -1.01 8.49 1.18
C THR A 201 -2.37 7.95 0.74
N LEU A 202 -3.44 8.24 1.49
CA LEU A 202 -4.80 7.84 1.11
C LEU A 202 -5.21 8.46 -0.23
N LEU A 203 -4.93 9.74 -0.44
CA LEU A 203 -5.22 10.43 -1.70
C LEU A 203 -4.46 9.81 -2.87
N ALA A 204 -3.17 9.46 -2.69
CA ALA A 204 -2.37 8.78 -3.69
C ALA A 204 -2.96 7.41 -4.07
N VAL A 205 -3.37 6.61 -3.07
CA VAL A 205 -4.01 5.31 -3.29
C VAL A 205 -5.33 5.45 -4.05
N LEU A 206 -6.18 6.42 -3.69
CA LEU A 206 -7.45 6.66 -4.37
C LEU A 206 -7.27 7.12 -5.82
N LEU A 207 -6.39 8.07 -6.06
CA LEU A 207 -6.11 8.58 -7.41
C LEU A 207 -5.43 7.51 -8.27
N GLY A 208 -4.40 6.84 -7.74
CA GLY A 208 -3.69 5.78 -8.42
C GLY A 208 -4.60 4.61 -8.76
N GLY A 209 -5.46 4.21 -7.82
CA GLY A 209 -6.43 3.14 -8.00
C GLY A 209 -7.44 3.41 -9.11
N LYS A 210 -7.93 4.65 -9.19
CA LYS A 210 -8.87 5.04 -10.26
C LYS A 210 -8.22 5.13 -11.65
N LEU A 211 -6.94 5.51 -11.74
CA LEU A 211 -6.26 5.74 -13.01
C LEU A 211 -5.63 4.45 -13.57
N PHE A 212 -5.00 3.65 -12.74
CA PHE A 212 -4.20 2.50 -13.17
C PHE A 212 -4.43 1.24 -12.32
N GLY A 213 -5.50 1.19 -11.52
CA GLY A 213 -5.79 0.03 -10.67
C GLY A 213 -4.73 -0.20 -9.59
N VAL A 214 -4.49 -1.47 -9.26
CA VAL A 214 -3.57 -1.86 -8.17
C VAL A 214 -2.14 -1.34 -8.40
N LEU A 215 -1.64 -1.41 -9.63
CA LEU A 215 -0.31 -0.86 -9.97
C LEU A 215 -0.26 0.65 -9.74
N GLY A 216 -1.33 1.37 -10.10
CA GLY A 216 -1.43 2.79 -9.82
C GLY A 216 -1.36 3.12 -8.34
N MET A 217 -2.02 2.34 -7.47
CA MET A 217 -1.95 2.54 -6.02
C MET A 217 -0.50 2.51 -5.51
N ILE A 218 0.29 1.56 -5.98
CA ILE A 218 1.70 1.41 -5.58
C ILE A 218 2.57 2.54 -6.11
N PHE A 219 2.40 2.92 -7.38
CA PHE A 219 3.25 3.93 -8.01
C PHE A 219 2.90 5.37 -7.62
N PHE A 220 1.65 5.66 -7.28
CA PHE A 220 1.22 7.01 -6.92
C PHE A 220 1.68 7.45 -5.54
N ILE A 221 1.97 6.53 -4.62
CA ILE A 221 2.47 6.88 -3.29
C ILE A 221 3.83 7.60 -3.40
N PRO A 222 4.89 7.01 -4.00
CA PRO A 222 6.15 7.73 -4.15
C PRO A 222 6.05 8.93 -5.11
N LEU A 223 5.12 8.92 -6.07
CA LEU A 223 4.86 10.09 -6.90
C LEU A 223 4.34 11.27 -6.07
N MET A 224 3.40 11.02 -5.17
CA MET A 224 2.88 12.04 -4.28
C MET A 224 3.95 12.54 -3.29
N ALA A 225 4.83 11.64 -2.82
CA ALA A 225 5.97 12.01 -2.00
C ALA A 225 6.94 12.94 -2.75
N LEU A 226 7.25 12.60 -4.00
CA LEU A 226 8.07 13.46 -4.86
C LEU A 226 7.45 14.84 -5.06
N VAL A 227 6.15 14.91 -5.36
CA VAL A 227 5.42 16.17 -5.51
C VAL A 227 5.47 16.98 -4.21
N SER A 228 5.24 16.34 -3.06
CA SER A 228 5.31 16.99 -1.75
C SER A 228 6.71 17.56 -1.46
N GLN A 229 7.77 16.80 -1.75
CA GLN A 229 9.16 17.26 -1.59
C GLN A 229 9.49 18.45 -2.49
N LEU A 230 9.10 18.40 -3.76
CA LEU A 230 9.31 19.50 -4.70
C LEU A 230 8.53 20.76 -4.32
N LEU A 231 7.33 20.61 -3.77
CA LEU A 231 6.55 21.73 -3.24
C LEU A 231 7.24 22.35 -2.02
N HIS A 232 7.72 21.51 -1.11
CA HIS A 232 8.43 21.96 0.07
C HIS A 232 9.70 22.73 -0.29
N GLU A 233 10.56 22.19 -1.16
CA GLU A 233 11.73 22.88 -1.69
C GLU A 233 11.38 24.22 -2.37
N SER A 234 10.26 24.24 -3.11
CA SER A 234 9.83 25.46 -3.80
C SER A 234 9.33 26.53 -2.84
N ILE A 235 8.66 26.12 -1.77
CA ILE A 235 8.16 27.02 -0.71
C ILE A 235 9.34 27.59 0.07
N GLU A 236 10.28 26.76 0.50
CA GLU A 236 11.46 27.20 1.23
C GLU A 236 12.31 28.19 0.45
N ARG A 237 12.60 27.88 -0.82
CA ARG A 237 13.33 28.81 -1.70
C ARG A 237 12.65 30.18 -1.81
N ARG A 238 11.30 30.21 -1.88
CA ARG A 238 10.55 31.48 -1.93
C ARG A 238 10.50 32.21 -0.60
N LEU A 239 10.44 31.48 0.52
CA LEU A 239 10.47 32.05 1.86
C LEU A 239 11.82 32.70 2.16
N HIS A 240 12.93 32.01 1.87
CA HIS A 240 14.28 32.56 2.00
C HIS A 240 14.47 33.86 1.19
N THR A 241 13.83 33.95 0.01
CA THR A 241 13.95 35.14 -0.84
C THR A 241 13.05 36.29 -0.38
N ARG A 242 11.89 36.01 0.23
CA ARG A 242 10.87 37.01 0.56
C ARG A 242 10.84 37.42 2.04
N LYS A 243 11.10 36.50 2.95
CA LYS A 243 11.06 36.70 4.41
C LYS A 243 12.06 35.78 5.13
N PRO A 244 13.34 36.11 5.19
CA PRO A 244 14.35 35.25 5.81
C PRO A 244 14.09 34.99 7.31
N GLU A 245 13.35 35.85 8.00
CA GLU A 245 12.98 35.65 9.41
C GLU A 245 12.03 34.46 9.65
N LEU A 246 11.13 34.14 8.68
CA LEU A 246 10.18 33.04 8.82
C LEU A 246 10.83 31.68 8.51
N SER A 247 11.90 31.65 7.73
CA SER A 247 12.62 30.40 7.44
C SER A 247 13.42 29.91 8.66
N ASN A 248 13.92 30.84 9.50
CA ASN A 248 14.65 30.49 10.71
C ASN A 248 13.73 29.96 11.84
N VAL A 249 12.45 30.33 11.84
CA VAL A 249 11.48 29.84 12.84
C VAL A 249 11.16 28.37 12.60
N GLN A 250 11.09 27.94 11.36
CA GLN A 250 10.78 26.56 11.00
C GLN A 250 11.99 25.63 11.23
N SER A 251 13.20 26.08 10.89
CA SER A 251 14.45 25.35 11.18
C SER A 251 14.65 25.11 12.68
N ASN A 252 14.31 26.07 13.53
CA ASN A 252 14.38 25.91 14.98
C ASN A 252 13.28 25.00 15.56
N SER A 253 12.12 24.87 14.91
CA SER A 253 11.09 23.96 15.38
C SER A 253 11.39 22.52 15.02
N ASP A 254 12.02 22.26 13.88
CA ASP A 254 12.42 20.92 13.46
C ASP A 254 13.60 20.39 14.29
N GLU A 255 14.58 21.28 14.62
CA GLU A 255 15.72 20.94 15.47
C GLU A 255 15.31 20.63 16.93
N ASN A 256 14.30 21.32 17.46
CA ASN A 256 13.76 21.04 18.79
C ASN A 256 12.92 19.74 18.86
N THR A 257 12.40 19.26 17.74
CA THR A 257 11.63 18.01 17.69
C THR A 257 12.57 16.80 17.66
N ASP A 258 13.73 16.93 17.01
CA ASP A 258 14.76 15.87 16.97
C ASP A 258 15.51 15.69 18.30
N ILE A 259 15.58 16.73 19.15
CA ILE A 259 16.25 16.67 20.47
C ILE A 259 15.34 16.04 21.55
N SER A 260 14.02 15.91 21.27
CA SER A 260 13.02 15.41 22.23
C SER A 260 12.62 13.94 22.00
N GLN A 261 13.27 13.24 21.11
CA GLN A 261 13.13 11.79 20.88
C GLN A 261 14.41 11.05 21.27
#